data_044fbac4e499d3bf034005eff726a794
#
_entry.id   044fbac4e499d3bf034005eff726a794
#
_cell.length_a   1.000
_cell.length_b   1.000
_cell.length_c   1.000
_cell.angle_alpha   90.00
_cell.angle_beta   90.00
_cell.angle_gamma   90.00
#
_symmetry.space_group_name_H-M   'P 1'
#
loop_
_entity.id
_entity.type
_entity.pdbx_description
1 polymer ?
#
loop_
_entity_poly.entity_id
_entity_poly.type
_entity_poly.pdbx_seq_one_letter_code
_entity_poly.pdbx_strand_id
1 'polypeptide(L)'
;MKSVFKTLDRNRPRKMVFYGRVSTEHEAQLAALKNQMQWYDDQERYHPNWTVVDRYIDEGITGTLAKKRPAFMKMLEDARQGKFDLIVTREVCRFARNTVDALVSVRELKKLDIEVYFVEDNIWTLDGDGELRLTIMATLAQEESRKISERVLAGQAISRQNGVLYGTGNIIGYDRVGSTYVINEPQAEIIRLIYSMYLDGYGEKAIVNELTRRGCQNGRGEVKWDCSKVGRILKNATYKGYIGYNKSVTVDFLEHRRITNHDTSQHTLIKGDFPAIISEEDWSRCAEIRESRIQSMPQLGGGTRKFGRNPSKFLWSKKLRCSCGCSFQRFHWRTNKRDGKEVYGYQCY
;
A
#
# COMPACT_ATOMS: atom_id res chain seq x y z
N MET A 1 -51.55 2.13 -16.34
CA MET A 1 -50.21 2.65 -16.67
C MET A 1 -50.29 4.16 -16.74
N LYS A 2 -50.06 4.87 -15.61
CA LYS A 2 -50.03 6.35 -15.60
C LYS A 2 -48.60 6.77 -16.01
N SER A 3 -48.54 7.63 -17.01
CA SER A 3 -47.38 8.25 -17.62
C SER A 3 -46.33 8.66 -16.58
N VAL A 4 -45.13 8.06 -16.71
CA VAL A 4 -43.98 8.25 -15.79
C VAL A 4 -43.16 9.52 -16.19
N PHE A 5 -43.61 10.31 -17.11
CA PHE A 5 -42.99 11.58 -17.46
C PHE A 5 -43.70 12.75 -16.75
N LYS A 6 -43.52 12.85 -15.42
CA LYS A 6 -43.60 14.14 -14.77
C LYS A 6 -42.45 14.98 -15.28
N THR A 7 -42.71 15.94 -16.19
CA THR A 7 -41.80 17.07 -16.42
C THR A 7 -41.63 17.75 -15.05
N LEU A 8 -40.49 17.53 -14.42
CA LEU A 8 -40.20 18.12 -13.13
C LEU A 8 -40.03 19.62 -13.33
N ASP A 9 -41.02 20.37 -12.79
CA ASP A 9 -40.92 21.82 -12.76
C ASP A 9 -39.71 22.22 -11.91
N ARG A 10 -38.66 22.72 -12.57
CA ARG A 10 -37.41 23.14 -11.92
C ARG A 10 -37.55 24.37 -11.06
N ASN A 11 -38.60 25.16 -11.27
CA ASN A 11 -38.91 26.37 -10.53
C ASN A 11 -39.86 26.14 -9.32
N ARG A 12 -40.25 24.90 -9.04
CA ARG A 12 -41.07 24.60 -7.87
C ARG A 12 -40.31 24.92 -6.58
N PRO A 13 -41.00 25.28 -5.47
CA PRO A 13 -40.37 25.42 -4.17
C PRO A 13 -39.68 24.12 -3.75
N ARG A 14 -38.42 24.22 -3.31
CA ARG A 14 -37.63 23.07 -2.90
C ARG A 14 -36.86 23.36 -1.62
N LYS A 15 -36.65 22.30 -0.82
CA LYS A 15 -35.71 22.31 0.28
C LYS A 15 -34.38 21.80 -0.26
N MET A 16 -33.40 22.68 -0.42
CA MET A 16 -32.13 22.30 -0.97
C MET A 16 -31.01 22.31 0.05
N VAL A 17 -29.95 21.53 -0.25
CA VAL A 17 -28.68 21.56 0.44
C VAL A 17 -27.56 21.71 -0.56
N PHE A 18 -26.46 22.36 -0.14
CA PHE A 18 -25.23 22.40 -0.91
C PHE A 18 -24.30 21.30 -0.44
N TYR A 19 -23.62 20.68 -1.41
CA TYR A 19 -22.50 19.81 -1.11
C TYR A 19 -21.24 20.27 -1.87
N GLY A 20 -20.11 20.33 -1.14
CA GLY A 20 -18.85 20.70 -1.73
C GLY A 20 -17.65 20.06 -1.05
N ARG A 21 -16.54 20.02 -1.77
CA ARG A 21 -15.25 19.52 -1.30
C ARG A 21 -14.11 20.48 -1.64
N VAL A 22 -13.30 20.85 -0.63
CA VAL A 22 -12.17 21.77 -0.77
C VAL A 22 -10.86 21.01 -0.56
N SER A 23 -9.80 21.32 -1.34
CA SER A 23 -8.48 20.72 -1.24
C SER A 23 -7.62 21.29 -0.11
N THR A 24 -6.53 20.56 0.29
CA THR A 24 -5.77 20.71 1.55
C THR A 24 -4.62 21.73 1.58
N GLU A 25 -4.43 22.59 0.61
CA GLU A 25 -3.31 23.54 0.64
C GLU A 25 -3.69 24.80 1.43
N HIS A 26 -2.99 25.07 2.55
CA HIS A 26 -3.41 26.00 3.62
C HIS A 26 -3.82 27.42 3.19
N GLU A 27 -3.08 28.11 2.33
CA GLU A 27 -3.48 29.47 1.89
C GLU A 27 -4.48 29.44 0.73
N ALA A 28 -4.31 28.52 -0.21
CA ALA A 28 -5.26 28.30 -1.30
C ALA A 28 -6.61 27.76 -0.82
N GLN A 29 -6.66 27.09 0.34
CA GLN A 29 -7.87 26.55 0.95
C GLN A 29 -8.83 27.63 1.40
N LEU A 30 -8.38 28.68 2.07
CA LEU A 30 -9.21 29.79 2.52
C LEU A 30 -9.81 30.57 1.33
N ALA A 31 -9.02 30.80 0.28
CA ALA A 31 -9.49 31.45 -0.94
C ALA A 31 -10.50 30.55 -1.68
N ALA A 32 -10.23 29.24 -1.78
CA ALA A 32 -11.14 28.28 -2.40
C ALA A 32 -12.46 28.14 -1.64
N LEU A 33 -12.41 28.10 -0.31
CA LEU A 33 -13.62 28.08 0.53
C LEU A 33 -14.46 29.34 0.35
N LYS A 34 -13.81 30.52 0.32
CA LYS A 34 -14.48 31.80 0.11
C LYS A 34 -15.17 31.87 -1.26
N ASN A 35 -14.46 31.43 -2.31
CA ASN A 35 -15.02 31.34 -3.66
C ASN A 35 -16.18 30.36 -3.76
N GLN A 36 -16.10 29.26 -3.02
CA GLN A 36 -17.18 28.27 -2.97
C GLN A 36 -18.41 28.81 -2.23
N MET A 37 -18.22 29.55 -1.13
CA MET A 37 -19.32 30.20 -0.41
C MET A 37 -20.01 31.26 -1.28
N GLN A 38 -19.24 32.10 -1.98
CA GLN A 38 -19.77 33.09 -2.91
C GLN A 38 -20.56 32.40 -4.04
N TRP A 39 -20.08 31.29 -4.55
CA TRP A 39 -20.78 30.53 -5.58
C TRP A 39 -22.12 29.97 -5.05
N TYR A 40 -22.20 29.54 -3.80
CA TYR A 40 -23.47 29.11 -3.17
C TYR A 40 -24.45 30.27 -3.06
N ASP A 41 -23.98 31.44 -2.62
CA ASP A 41 -24.82 32.63 -2.48
C ASP A 41 -25.34 33.10 -3.85
N ASP A 42 -24.54 32.97 -4.93
CA ASP A 42 -24.98 33.25 -6.28
C ASP A 42 -26.04 32.25 -6.76
N GLN A 43 -25.88 30.95 -6.48
CA GLN A 43 -26.91 29.94 -6.83
C GLN A 43 -28.21 30.18 -6.08
N GLU A 44 -28.17 30.61 -4.83
CA GLU A 44 -29.37 30.98 -4.05
C GLU A 44 -30.09 32.17 -4.66
N ARG A 45 -29.37 33.19 -5.15
CA ARG A 45 -29.92 34.35 -5.84
C ARG A 45 -30.60 33.99 -7.20
N TYR A 46 -29.98 33.05 -7.93
CA TYR A 46 -30.57 32.61 -9.21
C TYR A 46 -31.81 31.77 -9.07
N HIS A 47 -32.07 31.18 -7.87
CA HIS A 47 -33.19 30.29 -7.63
C HIS A 47 -33.99 30.73 -6.37
N PRO A 48 -34.76 31.83 -6.42
CA PRO A 48 -35.43 32.42 -5.26
C PRO A 48 -36.52 31.52 -4.66
N ASN A 49 -36.99 30.51 -5.38
CA ASN A 49 -37.94 29.52 -4.93
C ASN A 49 -37.33 28.35 -4.14
N TRP A 50 -35.99 28.29 -4.06
CA TRP A 50 -35.32 27.26 -3.31
C TRP A 50 -34.97 27.75 -1.89
N THR A 51 -35.24 26.92 -0.90
CA THR A 51 -34.92 27.21 0.51
C THR A 51 -33.68 26.39 0.89
N VAL A 52 -32.59 27.06 1.24
CA VAL A 52 -31.36 26.40 1.72
C VAL A 52 -31.59 25.88 3.14
N VAL A 53 -31.46 24.57 3.33
CA VAL A 53 -31.62 23.90 4.64
C VAL A 53 -30.27 23.76 5.34
N ASP A 54 -29.20 23.33 4.61
CA ASP A 54 -27.86 23.13 5.17
C ASP A 54 -26.81 23.20 4.07
N ARG A 55 -25.53 23.34 4.49
CA ARG A 55 -24.35 23.33 3.61
C ARG A 55 -23.35 22.30 4.13
N TYR A 56 -23.15 21.23 3.37
CA TYR A 56 -22.24 20.13 3.71
C TYR A 56 -20.92 20.32 2.98
N ILE A 57 -19.83 20.54 3.73
CA ILE A 57 -18.51 20.81 3.17
C ILE A 57 -17.50 19.87 3.78
N ASP A 58 -16.83 19.08 2.93
CA ASP A 58 -15.68 18.26 3.32
C ASP A 58 -14.39 19.02 3.03
N GLU A 59 -13.66 19.38 4.09
CA GLU A 59 -12.40 20.13 4.01
C GLU A 59 -11.21 19.20 4.13
N GLY A 60 -10.15 19.48 3.34
CA GLY A 60 -8.83 18.95 3.60
C GLY A 60 -8.61 17.46 3.42
N ILE A 61 -9.47 16.76 2.66
CA ILE A 61 -9.39 15.30 2.59
C ILE A 61 -8.74 14.85 1.28
N THR A 62 -7.49 14.32 1.38
CA THR A 62 -6.83 13.64 0.27
C THR A 62 -7.61 12.38 -0.16
N GLY A 63 -7.73 12.21 -1.47
CA GLY A 63 -8.70 11.37 -2.17
C GLY A 63 -8.76 9.85 -1.91
N THR A 64 -8.13 9.25 -0.88
CA THR A 64 -7.94 7.80 -0.87
C THR A 64 -8.84 6.92 0.01
N LEU A 65 -9.70 7.46 0.88
CA LEU A 65 -10.59 6.63 1.72
C LEU A 65 -11.99 7.23 1.88
N ALA A 66 -13.06 6.54 1.44
CA ALA A 66 -14.47 6.94 1.57
C ALA A 66 -14.90 7.22 3.02
N LYS A 67 -14.29 6.53 3.98
CA LYS A 67 -14.52 6.72 5.43
C LYS A 67 -14.14 8.09 5.97
N LYS A 68 -13.53 8.98 5.17
CA LYS A 68 -13.05 10.30 5.59
C LYS A 68 -13.87 11.47 5.03
N ARG A 69 -15.14 11.29 4.66
CA ARG A 69 -16.04 12.34 4.19
C ARG A 69 -17.22 12.49 5.16
N PRO A 70 -16.99 13.05 6.35
CA PRO A 70 -18.02 13.12 7.39
C PRO A 70 -19.22 13.95 6.96
N ALA A 71 -18.99 15.07 6.23
CA ALA A 71 -20.08 15.91 5.74
C ALA A 71 -20.94 15.19 4.69
N PHE A 72 -20.32 14.44 3.76
CA PHE A 72 -21.04 13.64 2.79
C PHE A 72 -21.86 12.53 3.43
N MET A 73 -21.29 11.82 4.41
CA MET A 73 -21.99 10.75 5.12
C MET A 73 -23.16 11.30 5.93
N LYS A 74 -22.98 12.45 6.59
CA LYS A 74 -24.06 13.15 7.29
C LYS A 74 -25.17 13.59 6.33
N MET A 75 -24.82 14.13 5.16
CA MET A 75 -25.78 14.50 4.12
C MET A 75 -26.64 13.30 3.69
N LEU A 76 -26.02 12.12 3.45
CA LEU A 76 -26.77 10.91 3.09
C LEU A 76 -27.70 10.43 4.22
N GLU A 77 -27.29 10.58 5.48
CA GLU A 77 -28.12 10.25 6.62
C GLU A 77 -29.32 11.20 6.74
N ASP A 78 -29.09 12.51 6.61
CA ASP A 78 -30.15 13.53 6.60
C ASP A 78 -31.09 13.38 5.39
N ALA A 79 -30.55 12.91 4.24
CA ALA A 79 -31.33 12.52 3.07
C ALA A 79 -32.33 11.39 3.38
N ARG A 80 -31.87 10.34 4.07
CA ARG A 80 -32.73 9.22 4.49
C ARG A 80 -33.82 9.67 5.47
N GLN A 81 -33.59 10.75 6.21
CA GLN A 81 -34.60 11.37 7.11
C GLN A 81 -35.56 12.32 6.39
N GLY A 82 -35.37 12.56 5.08
CA GLY A 82 -36.24 13.41 4.28
C GLY A 82 -36.16 14.91 4.62
N LYS A 83 -35.00 15.39 5.12
CA LYS A 83 -34.84 16.80 5.51
C LYS A 83 -34.86 17.76 4.33
N PHE A 84 -34.50 17.29 3.15
CA PHE A 84 -34.43 18.04 1.89
C PHE A 84 -34.79 17.16 0.70
N ASP A 85 -35.05 17.77 -0.45
CA ASP A 85 -35.44 17.09 -1.69
C ASP A 85 -34.49 17.40 -2.87
N LEU A 86 -33.49 18.30 -2.67
CA LEU A 86 -32.55 18.70 -3.69
C LEU A 86 -31.14 18.85 -3.09
N ILE A 87 -30.16 18.26 -3.76
CA ILE A 87 -28.75 18.49 -3.50
C ILE A 87 -28.17 19.26 -4.67
N VAL A 88 -27.52 20.39 -4.41
CA VAL A 88 -26.85 21.21 -5.40
C VAL A 88 -25.35 21.10 -5.19
N THR A 89 -24.64 20.71 -6.23
CA THR A 89 -23.19 20.58 -6.23
C THR A 89 -22.60 21.10 -7.54
N ARG A 90 -21.36 21.50 -7.52
CA ARG A 90 -20.73 22.16 -8.67
C ARG A 90 -20.58 21.20 -9.84
N GLU A 91 -19.94 20.08 -9.62
CA GLU A 91 -19.56 19.08 -10.64
C GLU A 91 -19.55 17.65 -10.06
N VAL A 92 -19.70 16.65 -10.92
CA VAL A 92 -19.71 15.24 -10.54
C VAL A 92 -18.42 14.84 -9.81
N CYS A 93 -17.28 15.37 -10.22
CA CYS A 93 -15.97 15.04 -9.60
C CYS A 93 -15.81 15.61 -8.17
N ARG A 94 -16.64 16.58 -7.77
CA ARG A 94 -16.70 17.07 -6.38
C ARG A 94 -17.65 16.25 -5.52
N PHE A 95 -18.71 15.74 -6.12
CA PHE A 95 -19.70 14.92 -5.44
C PHE A 95 -19.16 13.56 -5.03
N ALA A 96 -18.42 12.88 -5.93
CA ALA A 96 -17.82 11.58 -5.65
C ALA A 96 -16.34 11.54 -6.09
N ARG A 97 -15.63 10.48 -5.69
CA ARG A 97 -14.22 10.28 -6.02
C ARG A 97 -14.00 9.78 -7.43
N ASN A 98 -14.89 8.90 -7.81
CA ASN A 98 -14.99 8.39 -9.15
C ASN A 98 -16.45 8.45 -9.58
N THR A 99 -16.67 8.38 -10.85
CA THR A 99 -17.99 8.48 -11.45
C THR A 99 -18.88 7.27 -11.15
N VAL A 100 -18.27 6.12 -10.79
CA VAL A 100 -19.02 4.92 -10.37
C VAL A 100 -19.65 5.14 -9.00
N ASP A 101 -18.89 5.68 -8.03
CA ASP A 101 -19.40 6.02 -6.71
C ASP A 101 -20.48 7.11 -6.80
N ALA A 102 -20.31 8.08 -7.73
CA ALA A 102 -21.34 9.08 -8.02
C ALA A 102 -22.63 8.41 -8.46
N LEU A 103 -22.56 7.50 -9.43
CA LEU A 103 -23.72 6.80 -9.96
C LEU A 103 -24.44 5.97 -8.90
N VAL A 104 -23.71 5.26 -8.05
CA VAL A 104 -24.26 4.46 -6.94
C VAL A 104 -24.99 5.37 -5.93
N SER A 105 -24.33 6.47 -5.52
CA SER A 105 -24.92 7.42 -4.57
C SER A 105 -26.16 8.13 -5.15
N VAL A 106 -26.11 8.52 -6.42
CA VAL A 106 -27.26 9.12 -7.11
C VAL A 106 -28.44 8.15 -7.19
N ARG A 107 -28.20 6.87 -7.51
CA ARG A 107 -29.24 5.85 -7.52
C ARG A 107 -29.87 5.62 -6.14
N GLU A 108 -29.09 5.69 -5.08
CA GLU A 108 -29.61 5.63 -3.70
C GLU A 108 -30.50 6.84 -3.39
N LEU A 109 -30.04 8.05 -3.71
CA LEU A 109 -30.80 9.29 -3.52
C LEU A 109 -32.09 9.32 -4.36
N LYS A 110 -32.04 8.83 -5.59
CA LYS A 110 -33.19 8.70 -6.47
C LYS A 110 -34.28 7.79 -5.88
N LYS A 111 -33.93 6.72 -5.16
CA LYS A 111 -34.88 5.86 -4.45
C LYS A 111 -35.58 6.58 -3.30
N LEU A 112 -35.00 7.66 -2.80
CA LEU A 112 -35.54 8.53 -1.75
C LEU A 112 -36.25 9.75 -2.33
N ASP A 113 -36.48 9.82 -3.66
CA ASP A 113 -37.01 10.97 -4.39
C ASP A 113 -36.22 12.28 -4.21
N ILE A 114 -34.92 12.16 -3.92
CA ILE A 114 -34.01 13.28 -3.78
C ILE A 114 -33.24 13.46 -5.10
N GLU A 115 -33.31 14.67 -5.65
CA GLU A 115 -32.64 15.06 -6.86
C GLU A 115 -31.24 15.60 -6.57
N VAL A 116 -30.28 15.32 -7.45
CA VAL A 116 -28.97 15.96 -7.43
C VAL A 116 -28.83 16.81 -8.70
N TYR A 117 -28.46 18.07 -8.54
CA TYR A 117 -28.17 18.98 -9.60
C TYR A 117 -26.65 19.28 -9.64
N PHE A 118 -26.01 18.85 -10.71
CA PHE A 118 -24.61 19.17 -11.04
C PHE A 118 -24.61 20.39 -11.96
N VAL A 119 -24.27 21.55 -11.41
CA VAL A 119 -24.49 22.83 -12.08
C VAL A 119 -23.61 23.00 -13.32
N GLU A 120 -22.29 22.75 -13.21
CA GLU A 120 -21.35 22.90 -14.32
C GLU A 120 -21.53 21.84 -15.41
N ASP A 121 -21.90 20.61 -15.00
CA ASP A 121 -22.19 19.51 -15.92
C ASP A 121 -23.60 19.63 -16.51
N ASN A 122 -24.43 20.51 -15.99
CA ASN A 122 -25.87 20.68 -16.34
C ASN A 122 -26.62 19.36 -16.32
N ILE A 123 -26.45 18.57 -15.23
CA ILE A 123 -27.08 17.27 -15.06
C ILE A 123 -28.07 17.31 -13.89
N TRP A 124 -29.32 16.93 -14.18
CA TRP A 124 -30.39 16.71 -13.23
C TRP A 124 -30.67 15.21 -13.12
N THR A 125 -30.52 14.64 -11.94
CA THR A 125 -30.50 13.18 -11.78
C THR A 125 -31.88 12.51 -11.86
N LEU A 126 -32.97 13.25 -11.65
CA LEU A 126 -34.31 12.74 -11.82
C LEU A 126 -34.82 12.86 -13.27
N ASP A 127 -34.15 13.65 -14.11
CA ASP A 127 -34.45 13.68 -15.53
C ASP A 127 -34.12 12.33 -16.18
N GLY A 128 -34.90 11.89 -17.18
CA GLY A 128 -34.67 10.63 -17.88
C GLY A 128 -33.31 10.56 -18.56
N ASP A 129 -32.72 11.69 -18.92
CA ASP A 129 -31.42 11.84 -19.57
C ASP A 129 -30.26 11.94 -18.55
N GLY A 130 -30.53 12.36 -17.30
CA GLY A 130 -29.48 12.57 -16.31
C GLY A 130 -28.73 11.30 -15.92
N GLU A 131 -29.42 10.18 -15.74
CA GLU A 131 -28.81 8.89 -15.42
C GLU A 131 -27.98 8.36 -16.62
N LEU A 132 -28.47 8.56 -17.83
CA LEU A 132 -27.74 8.18 -19.05
C LEU A 132 -26.43 8.96 -19.16
N ARG A 133 -26.45 10.29 -18.96
CA ARG A 133 -25.27 11.15 -18.98
C ARG A 133 -24.24 10.72 -17.94
N LEU A 134 -24.68 10.48 -16.68
CA LEU A 134 -23.80 9.98 -15.62
C LEU A 134 -23.20 8.62 -15.96
N THR A 135 -23.99 7.72 -16.55
CA THR A 135 -23.49 6.40 -16.97
C THR A 135 -22.44 6.51 -18.07
N ILE A 136 -22.66 7.37 -19.06
CA ILE A 136 -21.67 7.64 -20.13
C ILE A 136 -20.39 8.22 -19.53
N MET A 137 -20.50 9.22 -18.65
CA MET A 137 -19.35 9.83 -17.98
C MET A 137 -18.59 8.79 -17.14
N ALA A 138 -19.29 7.91 -16.40
CA ALA A 138 -18.69 6.84 -15.63
C ALA A 138 -17.91 5.86 -16.52
N THR A 139 -18.49 5.46 -17.62
CA THR A 139 -17.85 4.55 -18.59
C THR A 139 -16.60 5.18 -19.23
N LEU A 140 -16.69 6.44 -19.63
CA LEU A 140 -15.55 7.16 -20.22
C LEU A 140 -14.40 7.32 -19.21
N ALA A 141 -14.70 7.70 -17.97
CA ALA A 141 -13.69 7.85 -16.93
C ALA A 141 -13.04 6.51 -16.55
N GLN A 142 -13.78 5.40 -16.55
CA GLN A 142 -13.23 4.07 -16.36
C GLN A 142 -12.28 3.68 -17.51
N GLU A 143 -12.70 3.92 -18.74
CA GLU A 143 -11.86 3.65 -19.92
C GLU A 143 -10.59 4.50 -19.95
N GLU A 144 -10.69 5.77 -19.57
CA GLU A 144 -9.52 6.63 -19.47
C GLU A 144 -8.55 6.13 -18.38
N SER A 145 -9.06 5.79 -17.21
CA SER A 145 -8.26 5.23 -16.12
C SER A 145 -7.58 3.92 -16.52
N ARG A 146 -8.30 3.02 -17.23
CA ARG A 146 -7.73 1.80 -17.79
C ARG A 146 -6.60 2.07 -18.77
N LYS A 147 -6.81 2.99 -19.73
CA LYS A 147 -5.80 3.39 -20.71
C LYS A 147 -4.56 4.01 -20.06
N ILE A 148 -4.74 4.85 -19.04
CA ILE A 148 -3.63 5.41 -18.27
C ILE A 148 -2.83 4.28 -17.60
N SER A 149 -3.52 3.31 -16.95
CA SER A 149 -2.86 2.16 -16.32
C SER A 149 -2.08 1.32 -17.33
N GLU A 150 -2.63 1.06 -18.50
CA GLU A 150 -1.95 0.31 -19.57
C GLU A 150 -0.70 1.05 -20.07
N ARG A 151 -0.80 2.38 -20.29
CA ARG A 151 0.35 3.21 -20.70
C ARG A 151 1.44 3.20 -19.63
N VAL A 152 1.08 3.32 -18.35
CA VAL A 152 2.04 3.25 -17.23
C VAL A 152 2.72 1.88 -17.19
N LEU A 153 1.97 0.79 -17.33
CA LEU A 153 2.55 -0.56 -17.37
C LEU A 153 3.47 -0.77 -18.57
N ALA A 154 3.09 -0.28 -19.76
CA ALA A 154 3.95 -0.32 -20.95
C ALA A 154 5.24 0.49 -20.74
N GLY A 155 5.14 1.73 -20.24
CA GLY A 155 6.31 2.55 -19.89
C GLY A 155 7.21 1.90 -18.84
N GLN A 156 6.61 1.26 -17.83
CA GLN A 156 7.37 0.48 -16.84
C GLN A 156 8.06 -0.74 -17.46
N ALA A 157 7.44 -1.41 -18.45
CA ALA A 157 8.05 -2.52 -19.16
C ALA A 157 9.30 -2.09 -19.94
N ILE A 158 9.22 -0.97 -20.66
CA ILE A 158 10.34 -0.38 -21.38
C ILE A 158 11.46 0.05 -20.39
N SER A 159 11.09 0.73 -19.31
CA SER A 159 12.05 1.14 -18.27
C SER A 159 12.75 -0.06 -17.63
N ARG A 160 12.04 -1.18 -17.44
CA ARG A 160 12.63 -2.45 -16.97
C ARG A 160 13.62 -3.01 -17.96
N GLN A 161 13.29 -3.06 -19.26
CA GLN A 161 14.20 -3.55 -20.30
C GLN A 161 15.49 -2.71 -20.36
N ASN A 162 15.38 -1.42 -20.14
CA ASN A 162 16.51 -0.49 -20.12
C ASN A 162 17.25 -0.45 -18.77
N GLY A 163 16.91 -1.29 -17.80
CA GLY A 163 17.59 -1.35 -16.50
C GLY A 163 17.45 -0.08 -15.65
N VAL A 164 16.41 0.73 -15.86
CA VAL A 164 16.19 1.97 -15.12
C VAL A 164 15.92 1.68 -13.65
N LEU A 165 16.64 2.34 -12.74
CA LEU A 165 16.46 2.20 -11.29
C LEU A 165 15.09 2.73 -10.86
N TYR A 166 14.32 1.85 -10.20
CA TYR A 166 13.02 2.20 -9.63
C TYR A 166 13.15 2.67 -8.18
N GLY A 167 12.37 3.71 -7.84
CA GLY A 167 12.30 4.26 -6.50
C GLY A 167 13.27 5.43 -6.29
N THR A 168 13.05 6.17 -5.22
CA THR A 168 13.81 7.39 -4.87
C THR A 168 14.76 7.17 -3.70
N GLY A 169 14.75 5.96 -3.10
CA GLY A 169 15.45 5.70 -1.86
C GLY A 169 16.90 5.28 -2.05
N ASN A 170 17.77 5.83 -1.21
CA ASN A 170 19.12 5.29 -1.02
C ASN A 170 19.02 3.89 -0.40
N ILE A 171 19.81 2.97 -0.95
CA ILE A 171 19.98 1.64 -0.40
C ILE A 171 21.26 1.68 0.41
N ILE A 172 21.25 1.20 1.66
CA ILE A 172 22.46 1.15 2.47
C ILE A 172 23.57 0.43 1.69
N GLY A 173 24.77 1.01 1.64
CA GLY A 173 25.87 0.53 0.83
C GLY A 173 26.00 1.18 -0.54
N TYR A 174 24.99 1.93 -0.97
CA TYR A 174 25.00 2.66 -2.23
C TYR A 174 24.48 4.08 -2.09
N ASP A 175 25.13 4.99 -2.79
CA ASP A 175 24.62 6.32 -3.06
C ASP A 175 24.08 6.39 -4.48
N ARG A 176 22.89 7.00 -4.66
CA ARG A 176 22.32 7.16 -5.98
C ARG A 176 22.87 8.42 -6.65
N VAL A 177 23.50 8.26 -7.80
CA VAL A 177 24.00 9.35 -8.62
C VAL A 177 23.30 9.29 -9.98
N GLY A 178 22.34 10.20 -10.20
CA GLY A 178 21.53 10.21 -11.41
C GLY A 178 20.72 8.92 -11.59
N SER A 179 21.00 8.17 -12.65
CA SER A 179 20.34 6.91 -13.00
C SER A 179 21.06 5.64 -12.55
N THR A 180 22.17 5.75 -11.81
CA THR A 180 22.98 4.61 -11.37
C THR A 180 23.27 4.64 -9.87
N TYR A 181 23.88 3.56 -9.36
CA TYR A 181 24.38 3.45 -7.99
C TYR A 181 25.89 3.47 -7.96
N VAL A 182 26.44 4.20 -7.00
CA VAL A 182 27.88 4.21 -6.66
C VAL A 182 28.05 3.60 -5.28
N ILE A 183 29.08 2.80 -5.06
CA ILE A 183 29.35 2.17 -3.77
C ILE A 183 29.73 3.25 -2.75
N ASN A 184 29.03 3.24 -1.61
CA ASN A 184 29.40 3.97 -0.42
C ASN A 184 30.22 3.04 0.48
N GLU A 185 31.56 3.13 0.41
CA GLU A 185 32.45 2.16 1.07
C GLU A 185 32.20 1.98 2.57
N PRO A 186 32.02 3.03 3.40
CA PRO A 186 31.72 2.86 4.82
C PRO A 186 30.46 2.02 5.07
N GLN A 187 29.43 2.19 4.23
CA GLN A 187 28.19 1.42 4.34
C GLN A 187 28.33 0.04 3.69
N ALA A 188 29.10 -0.08 2.62
CA ALA A 188 29.35 -1.36 1.94
C ALA A 188 30.10 -2.35 2.84
N GLU A 189 31.02 -1.88 3.69
CA GLU A 189 31.68 -2.72 4.69
C GLU A 189 30.68 -3.36 5.66
N ILE A 190 29.64 -2.62 6.07
CA ILE A 190 28.57 -3.16 6.91
C ILE A 190 27.82 -4.28 6.16
N ILE A 191 27.55 -4.10 4.88
CA ILE A 191 26.89 -5.11 4.05
C ILE A 191 27.77 -6.35 3.93
N ARG A 192 29.06 -6.19 3.61
CA ARG A 192 30.02 -7.30 3.54
C ARG A 192 30.10 -8.06 4.87
N LEU A 193 30.12 -7.35 6.00
CA LEU A 193 30.10 -7.96 7.33
C LEU A 193 28.82 -8.79 7.57
N ILE A 194 27.64 -8.29 7.18
CA ILE A 194 26.38 -9.02 7.33
C ILE A 194 26.42 -10.33 6.55
N TYR A 195 26.90 -10.28 5.28
CA TYR A 195 26.98 -11.45 4.43
C TYR A 195 28.03 -12.44 4.93
N SER A 196 29.23 -12.01 5.31
CA SER A 196 30.28 -12.91 5.84
C SER A 196 29.81 -13.63 7.10
N MET A 197 29.24 -12.91 8.07
CA MET A 197 28.71 -13.54 9.28
C MET A 197 27.58 -14.54 8.96
N TYR A 198 26.73 -14.24 7.98
CA TYR A 198 25.66 -15.15 7.60
C TYR A 198 26.17 -16.42 6.94
N LEU A 199 27.21 -16.32 6.09
CA LEU A 199 27.93 -17.43 5.46
C LEU A 199 28.65 -18.29 6.50
N ASP A 200 29.23 -17.67 7.55
CA ASP A 200 29.83 -18.35 8.69
C ASP A 200 28.81 -19.06 9.59
N GLY A 201 27.51 -19.01 9.26
CA GLY A 201 26.45 -19.72 9.95
C GLY A 201 25.76 -18.95 11.07
N TYR A 202 26.12 -17.67 11.31
CA TYR A 202 25.43 -16.87 12.32
C TYR A 202 23.96 -16.61 11.93
N GLY A 203 23.08 -16.54 12.94
CA GLY A 203 21.69 -16.18 12.76
C GLY A 203 21.51 -14.66 12.72
N GLU A 204 20.37 -14.21 12.16
CA GLU A 204 20.04 -12.77 12.04
C GLU A 204 20.15 -12.03 13.39
N LYS A 205 19.76 -12.67 14.50
CA LYS A 205 19.83 -12.06 15.84
C LYS A 205 21.27 -11.85 16.31
N ALA A 206 22.18 -12.80 16.01
CA ALA A 206 23.58 -12.66 16.34
C ALA A 206 24.23 -11.53 15.52
N ILE A 207 23.88 -11.41 14.25
CA ILE A 207 24.33 -10.33 13.37
C ILE A 207 23.84 -8.96 13.91
N VAL A 208 22.57 -8.86 14.28
CA VAL A 208 22.00 -7.62 14.90
C VAL A 208 22.79 -7.22 16.15
N ASN A 209 23.07 -8.17 17.04
CA ASN A 209 23.83 -7.89 18.26
C ASN A 209 25.26 -7.41 17.94
N GLU A 210 25.92 -7.99 16.94
CA GLU A 210 27.28 -7.60 16.54
C GLU A 210 27.32 -6.23 15.89
N LEU A 211 26.34 -5.92 15.01
CA LEU A 211 26.22 -4.60 14.39
C LEU A 211 25.98 -3.50 15.46
N THR A 212 25.14 -3.81 16.43
CA THR A 212 24.87 -2.88 17.54
C THR A 212 26.09 -2.70 18.42
N ARG A 213 26.81 -3.79 18.74
CA ARG A 213 28.06 -3.76 19.53
C ARG A 213 29.16 -2.91 18.86
N ARG A 214 29.28 -2.99 17.52
CA ARG A 214 30.23 -2.20 16.73
C ARG A 214 29.78 -0.75 16.51
N GLY A 215 28.58 -0.37 16.89
CA GLY A 215 28.04 0.96 16.64
C GLY A 215 27.74 1.24 15.15
N CYS A 216 27.53 0.20 14.34
CA CYS A 216 27.27 0.37 12.92
C CYS A 216 25.95 1.13 12.71
N GLN A 217 25.99 2.18 11.89
CA GLN A 217 24.82 2.97 11.56
C GLN A 217 24.03 2.33 10.41
N ASN A 218 22.70 2.41 10.48
CA ASN A 218 21.80 2.01 9.41
C ASN A 218 21.69 3.12 8.34
N GLY A 219 20.93 2.89 7.28
CA GLY A 219 20.71 3.87 6.21
C GLY A 219 20.03 5.20 6.64
N ARG A 220 19.64 5.34 7.91
CA ARG A 220 19.14 6.59 8.52
C ARG A 220 20.16 7.26 9.44
N GLY A 221 21.36 6.72 9.53
CA GLY A 221 22.39 7.21 10.46
C GLY A 221 22.20 6.76 11.92
N GLU A 222 21.28 5.82 12.21
CA GLU A 222 20.97 5.35 13.56
C GLU A 222 21.63 4.00 13.84
N VAL A 223 22.12 3.79 15.06
CA VAL A 223 22.58 2.47 15.54
C VAL A 223 21.38 1.64 16.00
N LYS A 224 20.44 1.39 15.09
CA LYS A 224 19.20 0.64 15.37
C LYS A 224 18.96 -0.43 14.33
N TRP A 225 19.29 -1.66 14.71
CA TRP A 225 19.15 -2.85 13.88
C TRP A 225 18.07 -3.79 14.40
N ASP A 226 17.42 -4.49 13.49
CA ASP A 226 16.45 -5.57 13.78
C ASP A 226 16.62 -6.71 12.77
N CYS A 227 16.11 -7.90 13.12
CA CYS A 227 16.21 -9.09 12.28
C CYS A 227 15.52 -8.88 10.91
N SER A 228 14.44 -8.09 10.86
CA SER A 228 13.74 -7.82 9.60
C SER A 228 14.57 -6.97 8.65
N LYS A 229 15.37 -6.03 9.16
CA LYS A 229 16.31 -5.24 8.34
C LYS A 229 17.43 -6.12 7.79
N VAL A 230 18.04 -6.95 8.64
CA VAL A 230 19.09 -7.90 8.20
C VAL A 230 18.53 -8.89 7.17
N GLY A 231 17.35 -9.47 7.44
CA GLY A 231 16.70 -10.38 6.50
C GLY A 231 16.32 -9.72 5.16
N ARG A 232 15.98 -8.43 5.14
CA ARG A 232 15.74 -7.68 3.89
C ARG A 232 17.04 -7.45 3.12
N ILE A 233 18.15 -7.14 3.81
CA ILE A 233 19.47 -6.98 3.19
C ILE A 233 19.88 -8.29 2.51
N LEU A 234 19.81 -9.42 3.21
CA LEU A 234 20.19 -10.74 2.69
C LEU A 234 19.31 -11.20 1.48
N LYS A 235 18.12 -10.62 1.31
CA LYS A 235 17.21 -10.94 0.19
C LYS A 235 17.35 -9.97 -0.99
N ASN A 236 18.02 -8.84 -0.79
CA ASN A 236 18.04 -7.80 -1.81
C ASN A 236 19.05 -8.10 -2.91
N ALA A 237 18.55 -8.37 -4.12
CA ALA A 237 19.39 -8.69 -5.29
C ALA A 237 20.25 -7.50 -5.76
N THR A 238 20.00 -6.28 -5.28
CA THR A 238 20.80 -5.10 -5.64
C THR A 238 22.24 -5.25 -5.18
N TYR A 239 22.50 -5.96 -4.07
CA TYR A 239 23.86 -6.19 -3.58
C TYR A 239 24.73 -7.08 -4.49
N LYS A 240 24.11 -7.94 -5.32
CA LYS A 240 24.80 -8.70 -6.36
C LYS A 240 24.75 -8.02 -7.75
N GLY A 241 24.35 -6.75 -7.82
CA GLY A 241 24.30 -5.97 -9.06
C GLY A 241 23.03 -6.14 -9.90
N TYR A 242 21.93 -6.62 -9.32
CA TYR A 242 20.67 -6.82 -10.02
C TYR A 242 19.56 -5.89 -9.51
N ILE A 243 18.74 -5.42 -10.44
CA ILE A 243 17.54 -4.62 -10.13
C ILE A 243 16.34 -5.55 -10.07
N GLY A 244 15.61 -5.53 -8.94
CA GLY A 244 14.43 -6.36 -8.77
C GLY A 244 13.13 -5.57 -9.01
N TYR A 245 12.34 -6.04 -9.97
CA TYR A 245 11.03 -5.50 -10.33
C TYR A 245 9.89 -6.42 -9.92
N ASN A 246 8.64 -5.96 -10.07
CA ASN A 246 7.41 -6.72 -9.78
C ASN A 246 7.27 -7.18 -8.32
N LYS A 247 7.93 -6.50 -7.37
CA LYS A 247 7.79 -6.78 -5.93
C LYS A 247 6.40 -6.44 -5.38
N SER A 248 5.60 -5.70 -6.14
CA SER A 248 4.22 -5.36 -5.81
C SER A 248 3.42 -5.10 -7.07
N VAL A 249 2.12 -5.44 -7.03
CA VAL A 249 1.18 -5.30 -8.15
C VAL A 249 0.00 -4.45 -7.67
N THR A 250 -0.48 -3.55 -8.53
CA THR A 250 -1.75 -2.85 -8.30
C THR A 250 -2.87 -3.75 -8.83
N VAL A 251 -3.73 -4.23 -7.94
CA VAL A 251 -4.80 -5.19 -8.28
C VAL A 251 -6.02 -4.46 -8.80
N ASP A 252 -6.28 -3.27 -8.27
CA ASP A 252 -7.41 -2.45 -8.67
C ASP A 252 -6.91 -1.05 -9.06
N PHE A 253 -7.18 -0.66 -10.30
CA PHE A 253 -6.80 0.65 -10.82
C PHE A 253 -7.77 1.76 -10.36
N LEU A 254 -8.98 1.43 -9.92
CA LEU A 254 -9.95 2.38 -9.38
C LEU A 254 -9.68 2.70 -7.91
N GLU A 255 -9.40 1.66 -7.11
CA GLU A 255 -9.08 1.82 -5.69
C GLU A 255 -7.60 2.10 -5.41
N HIS A 256 -6.72 2.01 -6.42
CA HIS A 256 -5.25 2.09 -6.30
C HIS A 256 -4.69 1.12 -5.26
N ARG A 257 -5.35 -0.02 -5.06
CA ARG A 257 -4.96 -1.01 -4.07
C ARG A 257 -3.73 -1.76 -4.52
N ARG A 258 -2.61 -1.51 -3.84
CA ARG A 258 -1.33 -2.16 -4.08
C ARG A 258 -1.15 -3.36 -3.15
N ILE A 259 -0.82 -4.51 -3.71
CA ILE A 259 -0.53 -5.74 -2.96
C ILE A 259 0.93 -6.11 -3.18
N THR A 260 1.63 -6.51 -2.09
CA THR A 260 2.97 -7.07 -2.20
C THR A 260 2.91 -8.42 -2.90
N ASN A 261 3.70 -8.58 -3.95
CA ASN A 261 3.83 -9.84 -4.64
C ASN A 261 4.75 -10.77 -3.82
N HIS A 262 4.16 -11.76 -3.19
CA HIS A 262 4.89 -12.77 -2.38
C HIS A 262 5.45 -13.90 -3.23
N ASP A 263 4.99 -14.05 -4.46
CA ASP A 263 5.51 -15.03 -5.40
C ASP A 263 6.81 -14.53 -6.03
N THR A 264 7.92 -15.05 -5.51
CA THR A 264 9.26 -14.68 -5.96
C THR A 264 9.56 -15.14 -7.41
N SER A 265 8.79 -16.11 -7.94
CA SER A 265 8.94 -16.56 -9.32
C SER A 265 8.52 -15.48 -10.35
N GLN A 266 7.62 -14.60 -9.94
CA GLN A 266 7.14 -13.48 -10.75
C GLN A 266 8.02 -12.23 -10.63
N HIS A 267 9.02 -12.24 -9.73
CA HIS A 267 9.97 -11.14 -9.63
C HIS A 267 10.93 -11.19 -10.83
N THR A 268 11.02 -10.07 -11.54
CA THR A 268 11.96 -9.93 -12.64
C THR A 268 13.27 -9.34 -12.10
N LEU A 269 14.38 -10.05 -12.30
CA LEU A 269 15.71 -9.59 -11.95
C LEU A 269 16.46 -9.24 -13.24
N ILE A 270 16.93 -8.00 -13.35
CA ILE A 270 17.72 -7.53 -14.49
C ILE A 270 19.06 -7.04 -13.97
N LYS A 271 20.14 -7.40 -14.64
CA LYS A 271 21.48 -6.93 -14.30
C LYS A 271 21.53 -5.41 -14.47
N GLY A 272 21.92 -4.70 -13.42
CA GLY A 272 22.08 -3.25 -13.42
C GLY A 272 23.45 -2.82 -13.95
N ASP A 273 23.54 -1.56 -14.34
CA ASP A 273 24.80 -0.91 -14.73
C ASP A 273 25.42 -0.21 -13.51
N PHE A 274 25.75 -1.01 -12.48
CA PHE A 274 26.41 -0.54 -11.26
C PHE A 274 27.21 -1.68 -10.60
N PRO A 275 28.27 -1.34 -9.84
CA PRO A 275 29.13 -2.35 -9.22
C PRO A 275 28.40 -3.12 -8.13
N ALA A 276 28.61 -4.43 -8.05
CA ALA A 276 28.12 -5.29 -6.99
C ALA A 276 28.98 -5.15 -5.72
N ILE A 277 28.34 -5.15 -4.54
CA ILE A 277 29.04 -5.17 -3.24
C ILE A 277 29.39 -6.62 -2.85
N ILE A 278 28.52 -7.56 -3.22
CA ILE A 278 28.64 -8.99 -2.89
C ILE A 278 28.70 -9.79 -4.19
N SER A 279 29.52 -10.85 -4.20
CA SER A 279 29.59 -11.77 -5.33
C SER A 279 28.26 -12.50 -5.55
N GLU A 280 27.98 -12.91 -6.77
CA GLU A 280 26.77 -13.66 -7.08
C GLU A 280 26.77 -15.04 -6.39
N GLU A 281 27.94 -15.63 -6.22
CA GLU A 281 28.17 -16.90 -5.52
C GLU A 281 27.79 -16.78 -4.03
N ASP A 282 28.31 -15.77 -3.34
CA ASP A 282 28.03 -15.56 -1.92
C ASP A 282 26.55 -15.23 -1.66
N TRP A 283 25.96 -14.44 -2.57
CA TRP A 283 24.52 -14.14 -2.49
C TRP A 283 23.69 -15.41 -2.64
N SER A 284 24.04 -16.29 -3.59
CA SER A 284 23.35 -17.55 -3.85
C SER A 284 23.51 -18.52 -2.68
N ARG A 285 24.73 -18.65 -2.13
CA ARG A 285 24.99 -19.47 -0.93
C ARG A 285 24.18 -18.97 0.28
N CYS A 286 24.07 -17.65 0.46
CA CYS A 286 23.20 -17.08 1.50
C CYS A 286 21.73 -17.45 1.27
N ALA A 287 21.25 -17.46 0.03
CA ALA A 287 19.89 -17.89 -0.31
C ALA A 287 19.65 -19.37 0.04
N GLU A 288 20.56 -20.27 -0.31
CA GLU A 288 20.51 -21.70 0.04
C GLU A 288 20.48 -21.92 1.56
N ILE A 289 21.38 -21.23 2.30
CA ILE A 289 21.41 -21.30 3.76
C ILE A 289 20.05 -20.84 4.34
N ARG A 290 19.47 -19.77 3.79
CA ARG A 290 18.17 -19.27 4.23
C ARG A 290 17.06 -20.28 3.98
N GLU A 291 17.01 -20.90 2.80
CA GLU A 291 16.03 -21.92 2.46
C GLU A 291 16.15 -23.16 3.35
N SER A 292 17.38 -23.61 3.60
CA SER A 292 17.63 -24.73 4.51
C SER A 292 17.20 -24.46 5.95
N ARG A 293 17.18 -23.19 6.37
CA ARG A 293 16.71 -22.77 7.71
C ARG A 293 15.19 -22.69 7.83
N ILE A 294 14.48 -22.63 6.68
CA ILE A 294 13.00 -22.57 6.65
C ILE A 294 12.47 -24.01 6.67
N GLN A 295 11.79 -24.40 7.74
CA GLN A 295 11.09 -25.67 7.82
C GLN A 295 9.58 -25.41 7.82
N SER A 296 8.86 -26.17 6.99
CA SER A 296 7.39 -26.19 7.01
C SER A 296 6.93 -27.22 8.04
N MET A 297 6.09 -26.81 8.97
CA MET A 297 5.41 -27.71 9.92
C MET A 297 3.92 -27.75 9.57
N PRO A 298 3.28 -28.95 9.55
CA PRO A 298 1.84 -29.03 9.40
C PRO A 298 1.15 -28.34 10.58
N GLN A 299 0.11 -27.56 10.30
CA GLN A 299 -0.76 -26.97 11.32
C GLN A 299 -1.89 -27.93 11.65
N LEU A 300 -2.28 -28.01 12.93
CA LEU A 300 -3.58 -28.58 13.30
C LEU A 300 -4.67 -27.72 12.64
N GLY A 301 -5.25 -28.20 11.54
CA GLY A 301 -6.25 -27.45 10.76
C GLY A 301 -5.90 -27.23 9.27
N GLY A 302 -4.86 -27.89 8.75
CA GLY A 302 -4.60 -27.95 7.30
C GLY A 302 -3.71 -26.87 6.70
N GLY A 303 -3.20 -25.93 7.50
CA GLY A 303 -2.22 -24.95 7.03
C GLY A 303 -0.78 -25.34 7.33
N THR A 304 0.19 -24.67 6.73
CA THR A 304 1.62 -24.89 6.97
C THR A 304 2.25 -23.65 7.62
N ARG A 305 2.85 -23.78 8.79
CA ARG A 305 3.71 -22.71 9.38
C ARG A 305 5.15 -22.90 8.93
N LYS A 306 5.77 -21.82 8.44
CA LYS A 306 7.21 -21.77 8.17
C LYS A 306 7.93 -21.25 9.40
N PHE A 307 8.80 -22.07 9.99
CA PHE A 307 9.68 -21.66 11.08
C PHE A 307 11.12 -21.67 10.59
N GLY A 308 11.79 -20.51 10.74
CA GLY A 308 13.24 -20.44 10.62
C GLY A 308 13.88 -21.12 11.84
N ARG A 309 14.72 -22.11 11.63
CA ARG A 309 15.53 -22.71 12.70
C ARG A 309 17.00 -22.36 12.48
N ASN A 310 17.63 -21.76 13.48
CA ASN A 310 19.08 -21.58 13.46
C ASN A 310 19.77 -22.93 13.53
N PRO A 311 20.83 -23.15 12.72
CA PRO A 311 21.66 -24.33 12.92
C PRO A 311 22.22 -24.32 14.34
N SER A 312 22.17 -25.46 15.00
CA SER A 312 22.75 -25.57 16.34
C SER A 312 24.26 -25.44 16.25
N LYS A 313 24.86 -24.69 17.19
CA LYS A 313 26.32 -24.64 17.36
C LYS A 313 26.91 -26.02 17.70
N PHE A 314 26.08 -26.99 18.06
CA PHE A 314 26.51 -28.32 18.48
C PHE A 314 26.30 -29.33 17.37
N LEU A 315 27.38 -30.05 17.05
CA LEU A 315 27.46 -30.97 15.92
C LEU A 315 26.28 -31.93 15.79
N TRP A 316 25.80 -32.46 16.91
CA TRP A 316 24.78 -33.52 16.95
C TRP A 316 23.33 -32.98 17.12
N SER A 317 23.15 -31.76 17.54
CA SER A 317 21.80 -31.18 17.66
C SER A 317 21.11 -31.15 16.30
N LYS A 318 19.89 -31.65 16.23
CA LYS A 318 19.06 -31.76 15.01
C LYS A 318 19.56 -32.77 13.95
N LYS A 319 20.75 -33.35 14.10
CA LYS A 319 21.22 -34.43 13.21
C LYS A 319 20.79 -35.82 13.71
N LEU A 320 20.68 -35.99 15.03
CA LEU A 320 20.18 -37.21 15.62
C LEU A 320 18.65 -37.20 15.58
N ARG A 321 18.08 -38.29 15.07
CA ARG A 321 16.65 -38.52 15.07
C ARG A 321 16.32 -39.81 15.81
N CYS A 322 15.29 -39.76 16.63
CA CYS A 322 14.73 -40.91 17.29
C CYS A 322 13.90 -41.77 16.30
N SER A 323 13.71 -43.05 16.63
CA SER A 323 12.78 -43.93 15.91
C SER A 323 11.35 -43.39 15.85
N CYS A 324 10.94 -42.53 16.79
CA CYS A 324 9.66 -41.84 16.78
C CYS A 324 9.60 -40.64 15.80
N GLY A 325 10.69 -40.32 15.05
CA GLY A 325 10.78 -39.19 14.12
C GLY A 325 11.19 -37.85 14.75
N CYS A 326 11.23 -37.73 16.07
CA CYS A 326 11.61 -36.52 16.77
C CYS A 326 13.11 -36.26 16.73
N SER A 327 13.52 -34.98 16.78
CA SER A 327 14.94 -34.61 16.90
C SER A 327 15.36 -34.66 18.37
N PHE A 328 16.57 -35.14 18.59
CA PHE A 328 17.18 -35.09 19.93
C PHE A 328 17.47 -33.63 20.31
N GLN A 329 17.16 -33.29 21.57
CA GLN A 329 17.51 -32.02 22.17
C GLN A 329 18.68 -32.18 23.13
N ARG A 330 19.61 -31.19 23.09
CA ARG A 330 20.72 -31.17 24.05
C ARG A 330 20.25 -30.62 25.39
N PHE A 331 20.57 -31.30 26.46
CA PHE A 331 20.32 -30.84 27.82
C PHE A 331 21.59 -30.93 28.66
N HIS A 332 21.69 -30.07 29.66
CA HIS A 332 22.80 -30.16 30.63
C HIS A 332 22.55 -31.35 31.54
N TRP A 333 23.47 -32.30 31.54
CA TRP A 333 23.37 -33.49 32.40
C TRP A 333 23.96 -33.23 33.80
N ARG A 334 25.24 -32.82 33.82
CA ARG A 334 25.96 -32.57 35.07
C ARG A 334 27.19 -31.70 34.83
N THR A 335 27.66 -31.03 35.89
CA THR A 335 28.98 -30.41 35.93
C THR A 335 29.91 -31.35 36.67
N ASN A 336 31.04 -31.71 36.07
CA ASN A 336 32.01 -32.58 36.70
C ASN A 336 32.70 -31.82 37.87
N LYS A 337 32.56 -32.34 39.09
CA LYS A 337 33.08 -31.68 40.31
C LYS A 337 34.62 -31.59 40.36
N ARG A 338 35.36 -32.43 39.59
CA ARG A 338 36.83 -32.46 39.63
C ARG A 338 37.48 -31.39 38.74
N ASP A 339 36.91 -31.11 37.59
CA ASP A 339 37.48 -30.21 36.60
C ASP A 339 36.57 -29.09 36.13
N GLY A 340 35.40 -28.96 36.75
CA GLY A 340 34.41 -27.95 36.44
C GLY A 340 33.77 -28.06 35.03
N LYS A 341 34.05 -29.13 34.28
CA LYS A 341 33.54 -29.32 32.94
C LYS A 341 32.07 -29.69 32.92
N GLU A 342 31.32 -29.02 32.11
CA GLU A 342 29.90 -29.32 31.88
C GLU A 342 29.74 -30.52 30.93
N VAL A 343 28.98 -31.51 31.37
CA VAL A 343 28.64 -32.70 30.56
C VAL A 343 27.21 -32.54 30.07
N TYR A 344 27.04 -32.74 28.76
CA TYR A 344 25.73 -32.60 28.11
C TYR A 344 25.28 -33.94 27.53
N GLY A 345 23.99 -34.21 27.65
CA GLY A 345 23.32 -35.32 27.01
C GLY A 345 22.41 -34.90 25.89
N TYR A 346 21.91 -35.86 25.13
CA TYR A 346 20.90 -35.68 24.11
C TYR A 346 19.74 -36.61 24.39
N GLN A 347 18.52 -36.07 24.41
CA GLN A 347 17.30 -36.85 24.63
C GLN A 347 16.25 -36.52 23.61
N CYS A 348 15.37 -37.48 23.34
CA CYS A 348 14.16 -37.31 22.56
C CYS A 348 13.04 -36.86 23.50
N TYR A 349 12.24 -35.88 23.09
CA TYR A 349 11.03 -35.47 23.75
C TYR A 349 9.81 -36.01 23.04
#